data_144d65feb47bc9fd67ca453ebedea39c
#
_entry.id   144d65feb47bc9fd67ca453ebedea39c
#
_cell.length_a   1.000
_cell.length_b   1.000
_cell.length_c   1.000
_cell.angle_alpha   90.00
_cell.angle_beta   90.00
_cell.angle_gamma   90.00
#
_symmetry.space_group_name_H-M   'P 1'
#
loop_
_entity.id
_entity.type
_entity.pdbx_description
1 polymer ?
#
loop_
_entity_poly.entity_id
_entity_poly.type
_entity_poly.pdbx_seq_one_letter_code
_entity_poly.pdbx_strand_id
1 'polypeptide(L)'
;MEHKQGLEPSDFVLRVRPDLDEDGVWTGGVDVAVITSEGNEINDEDYGQLMHFCKMLASCVPIMEFNEDLRDLAHNFVEEKLDIIEEKRYGNVIERDDNVISIDFGT
;
A
#
# COMPACT_ATOMS: atom_id res chain seq x y z
N MET A 1 -2.22 -21.44 11.41
CA MET A 1 -1.39 -20.51 10.66
C MET A 1 -1.43 -19.14 11.27
N GLU A 2 -0.28 -18.61 11.48
CA GLU A 2 -0.18 -17.30 12.07
C GLU A 2 -0.39 -16.24 11.02
N HIS A 3 -1.17 -15.25 11.36
CA HIS A 3 -1.36 -14.10 10.47
C HIS A 3 -0.60 -12.93 11.07
N LYS A 4 0.70 -13.10 11.17
CA LYS A 4 1.52 -12.02 11.66
C LYS A 4 1.31 -10.83 10.75
N GLN A 5 1.28 -9.65 11.32
CA GLN A 5 1.13 -8.44 10.55
C GLN A 5 -0.24 -8.29 9.89
N GLY A 6 -1.18 -9.16 10.27
CA GLY A 6 -2.53 -9.03 9.77
C GLY A 6 -2.73 -9.51 8.35
N LEU A 7 -1.81 -10.29 7.81
CA LEU A 7 -1.93 -10.77 6.44
C LEU A 7 -2.54 -12.16 6.39
N GLU A 8 -3.32 -12.41 5.35
CA GLU A 8 -3.92 -13.69 5.10
C GLU A 8 -3.51 -14.18 3.72
N PRO A 9 -3.63 -15.50 3.47
CA PRO A 9 -3.17 -16.03 2.18
C PRO A 9 -3.84 -15.42 0.96
N SER A 10 -5.05 -14.94 1.10
CA SER A 10 -5.76 -14.35 -0.03
C SER A 10 -5.46 -12.88 -0.25
N ASP A 11 -4.63 -12.29 0.56
CA ASP A 11 -4.36 -10.87 0.48
C ASP A 11 -3.47 -10.54 -0.71
N PHE A 12 -3.77 -9.40 -1.31
CA PHE A 12 -2.89 -8.77 -2.29
C PHE A 12 -2.22 -7.61 -1.58
N VAL A 13 -0.90 -7.55 -1.64
CA VAL A 13 -0.13 -6.59 -0.88
C VAL A 13 0.58 -5.65 -1.83
N LEU A 14 0.41 -4.36 -1.64
CA LEU A 14 1.21 -3.39 -2.35
C LEU A 14 2.42 -3.06 -1.49
N ARG A 15 3.59 -3.45 -1.96
CA ARG A 15 4.82 -3.20 -1.25
C ARG A 15 5.44 -1.92 -1.76
N VAL A 16 5.66 -0.98 -0.88
CA VAL A 16 6.35 0.25 -1.21
C VAL A 16 7.73 0.18 -0.56
N ARG A 17 8.74 0.09 -1.38
CA ARG A 17 10.11 -0.01 -0.89
C ARG A 17 10.84 1.30 -1.17
N PRO A 18 11.26 2.01 -0.13
CA PRO A 18 12.00 3.24 -0.37
C PRO A 18 13.37 2.94 -0.96
N ASP A 19 13.79 3.82 -1.83
CA ASP A 19 15.11 3.74 -2.45
C ASP A 19 16.08 4.49 -1.55
N LEU A 20 17.01 3.76 -0.96
CA LEU A 20 17.94 4.35 0.01
C LEU A 20 19.31 4.48 -0.60
N ASP A 21 20.02 5.53 -0.20
CA ASP A 21 21.39 5.72 -0.64
C ASP A 21 22.33 4.90 0.24
N GLU A 22 23.63 5.09 0.04
CA GLU A 22 24.63 4.30 0.74
C GLU A 22 24.58 4.52 2.25
N ASP A 23 24.12 5.67 2.66
CA ASP A 23 24.04 6.00 4.08
C ASP A 23 22.70 5.62 4.69
N GLY A 24 21.85 5.00 3.92
CA GLY A 24 20.54 4.62 4.42
C GLY A 24 19.53 5.74 4.40
N VAL A 25 19.82 6.82 3.71
CA VAL A 25 18.92 7.96 3.63
C VAL A 25 18.03 7.82 2.40
N TRP A 26 16.76 8.12 2.57
CA TRP A 26 15.81 7.98 1.49
C TRP A 26 16.09 9.00 0.39
N THR A 27 16.17 8.51 -0.83
CA THR A 27 16.44 9.37 -1.99
C THR A 27 15.22 10.10 -2.50
N GLY A 28 14.05 9.74 -2.00
CA GLY A 28 12.79 10.27 -2.52
C GLY A 28 12.13 9.35 -3.51
N GLY A 29 12.79 8.29 -3.92
CA GLY A 29 12.22 7.34 -4.84
C GLY A 29 11.67 6.12 -4.13
N VAL A 30 10.75 5.43 -4.79
CA VAL A 30 10.17 4.22 -4.23
C VAL A 30 10.02 3.18 -5.34
N ASP A 31 10.05 1.93 -4.91
CA ASP A 31 9.76 0.81 -5.79
C ASP A 31 8.46 0.18 -5.30
N VAL A 32 7.49 0.05 -6.17
CA VAL A 32 6.17 -0.45 -5.80
C VAL A 32 5.93 -1.77 -6.52
N ALA A 33 5.50 -2.77 -5.76
CA ALA A 33 5.22 -4.08 -6.33
C ALA A 33 3.96 -4.65 -5.71
N VAL A 34 3.29 -5.50 -6.46
CA VAL A 34 2.13 -6.23 -5.96
C VAL A 34 2.61 -7.63 -5.61
N ILE A 35 2.37 -8.02 -4.38
CA ILE A 35 2.84 -9.30 -3.86
C ILE A 35 1.64 -10.14 -3.49
N THR A 36 1.64 -11.40 -3.91
CA THR A 36 0.60 -12.33 -3.49
C THR A 36 1.27 -13.58 -2.94
N SER A 37 0.50 -14.33 -2.17
CA SER A 37 0.98 -15.55 -1.56
C SER A 37 0.77 -16.72 -2.49
N GLU A 38 1.65 -17.71 -2.41
CA GLU A 38 1.46 -18.97 -3.13
C GLU A 38 0.23 -19.69 -2.61
N GLY A 39 -0.19 -19.38 -1.39
CA GLY A 39 -1.39 -19.98 -0.82
C GLY A 39 -2.66 -19.26 -1.17
N ASN A 40 -2.61 -18.33 -2.09
CA ASN A 40 -3.79 -17.61 -2.50
C ASN A 40 -4.69 -18.54 -3.29
N GLU A 41 -5.92 -18.74 -2.79
CA GLU A 41 -6.83 -19.69 -3.39
C GLU A 41 -7.99 -19.03 -4.11
N ILE A 42 -7.88 -17.74 -4.37
CA ILE A 42 -8.91 -17.05 -5.13
C ILE A 42 -8.89 -17.62 -6.56
N ASN A 43 -10.09 -17.82 -7.13
CA ASN A 43 -10.17 -18.39 -8.47
C ASN A 43 -9.48 -17.50 -9.50
N ASP A 44 -9.15 -18.09 -10.63
CA ASP A 44 -8.31 -17.40 -11.61
C ASP A 44 -8.92 -16.12 -12.13
N GLU A 45 -10.23 -16.13 -12.33
CA GLU A 45 -10.89 -14.95 -12.87
C GLU A 45 -10.83 -13.80 -11.90
N ASP A 46 -11.19 -14.06 -10.66
CA ASP A 46 -11.15 -13.01 -9.64
C ASP A 46 -9.73 -12.60 -9.33
N TYR A 47 -8.80 -13.54 -9.34
CA TYR A 47 -7.40 -13.23 -9.12
C TYR A 47 -6.91 -12.23 -10.17
N GLY A 48 -7.27 -12.48 -11.43
CA GLY A 48 -6.85 -11.58 -12.50
C GLY A 48 -7.42 -10.18 -12.34
N GLN A 49 -8.68 -10.10 -11.94
CA GLN A 49 -9.31 -8.79 -11.77
C GLN A 49 -8.70 -8.04 -10.60
N LEU A 50 -8.45 -8.74 -9.50
CA LEU A 50 -7.84 -8.12 -8.33
C LEU A 50 -6.40 -7.70 -8.62
N MET A 51 -5.67 -8.53 -9.36
CA MET A 51 -4.32 -8.18 -9.73
C MET A 51 -4.31 -6.90 -10.57
N HIS A 52 -5.24 -6.81 -11.52
CA HIS A 52 -5.34 -5.61 -12.34
C HIS A 52 -5.67 -4.39 -11.48
N PHE A 53 -6.59 -4.54 -10.55
CA PHE A 53 -6.96 -3.47 -9.65
C PHE A 53 -5.74 -3.00 -8.86
N CYS A 54 -4.97 -3.95 -8.34
CA CYS A 54 -3.79 -3.60 -7.56
C CYS A 54 -2.73 -2.91 -8.42
N LYS A 55 -2.62 -3.34 -9.68
CA LYS A 55 -1.68 -2.68 -10.58
C LYS A 55 -2.11 -1.25 -10.88
N MET A 56 -3.41 -1.02 -10.95
CA MET A 56 -3.90 0.33 -11.12
C MET A 56 -3.56 1.19 -9.91
N LEU A 57 -3.73 0.63 -8.72
CA LEU A 57 -3.35 1.35 -7.51
C LEU A 57 -1.86 1.66 -7.51
N ALA A 58 -1.05 0.67 -7.83
CA ALA A 58 0.40 0.86 -7.84
C ALA A 58 0.80 1.89 -8.88
N SER A 59 0.08 1.94 -10.01
CA SER A 59 0.39 2.88 -11.07
C SER A 59 0.14 4.32 -10.67
N CYS A 60 -0.65 4.54 -9.63
CA CYS A 60 -0.89 5.90 -9.17
C CYS A 60 0.41 6.56 -8.72
N VAL A 61 1.40 5.78 -8.29
CA VAL A 61 2.67 6.35 -7.84
C VAL A 61 3.39 7.06 -8.97
N PRO A 62 3.71 6.38 -10.09
CA PRO A 62 4.36 7.09 -11.19
C PRO A 62 3.46 8.14 -11.83
N ILE A 63 2.15 7.91 -11.85
CA ILE A 63 1.25 8.91 -12.42
C ILE A 63 1.32 10.21 -11.65
N MET A 64 1.38 10.13 -10.34
CA MET A 64 1.48 11.32 -9.52
C MET A 64 2.77 12.08 -9.75
N GLU A 65 3.80 11.41 -10.24
CA GLU A 65 5.06 12.09 -10.53
C GLU A 65 4.94 12.96 -11.77
N PHE A 66 4.05 12.62 -12.67
CA PHE A 66 3.85 13.39 -13.90
C PHE A 66 2.67 14.32 -13.83
N ASN A 67 1.71 14.04 -12.95
CA ASN A 67 0.46 14.76 -12.93
C ASN A 67 0.31 15.43 -11.59
N GLU A 68 0.64 16.70 -11.57
CA GLU A 68 0.61 17.46 -10.34
C GLU A 68 -0.81 17.60 -9.80
N ASP A 69 -1.78 17.73 -10.71
CA ASP A 69 -3.16 17.86 -10.28
C ASP A 69 -3.63 16.62 -9.57
N LEU A 70 -3.26 15.45 -10.06
CA LEU A 70 -3.64 14.22 -9.43
C LEU A 70 -2.97 14.08 -8.06
N ARG A 71 -1.71 14.47 -7.99
CA ARG A 71 -1.00 14.41 -6.71
C ARG A 71 -1.65 15.32 -5.69
N ASP A 72 -2.04 16.52 -6.12
CA ASP A 72 -2.70 17.46 -5.22
C ASP A 72 -4.04 16.94 -4.77
N LEU A 73 -4.78 16.31 -5.68
CA LEU A 73 -6.07 15.73 -5.32
C LEU A 73 -5.89 14.64 -4.28
N ALA A 74 -4.92 13.78 -4.47
CA ALA A 74 -4.66 12.71 -3.52
C ALA A 74 -4.22 13.28 -2.17
N HIS A 75 -3.36 14.29 -2.20
CA HIS A 75 -2.89 14.92 -0.98
C HIS A 75 -4.06 15.53 -0.19
N ASN A 76 -4.92 16.25 -0.90
CA ASN A 76 -6.06 16.87 -0.26
C ASN A 76 -7.01 15.84 0.32
N PHE A 77 -7.17 14.72 -0.38
CA PHE A 77 -8.03 13.66 0.11
C PHE A 77 -7.49 13.11 1.43
N VAL A 78 -6.17 12.91 1.49
CA VAL A 78 -5.55 12.41 2.71
C VAL A 78 -5.80 13.38 3.86
N GLU A 79 -5.65 14.66 3.60
CA GLU A 79 -5.78 15.64 4.67
C GLU A 79 -7.22 15.84 5.12
N GLU A 80 -8.15 15.71 4.19
CA GLU A 80 -9.55 15.99 4.53
C GLU A 80 -10.30 14.74 4.96
N LYS A 81 -9.89 13.58 4.48
CA LYS A 81 -10.66 12.37 4.70
C LYS A 81 -9.92 11.34 5.55
N LEU A 82 -8.66 11.14 5.26
CA LEU A 82 -7.95 10.07 5.93
C LEU A 82 -7.36 10.47 7.26
N ASP A 83 -7.35 11.75 7.55
CA ASP A 83 -6.91 12.21 8.86
C ASP A 83 -7.80 11.66 9.97
N ILE A 84 -9.06 11.42 9.65
CA ILE A 84 -9.99 10.91 10.65
C ILE A 84 -9.87 9.40 10.82
N ILE A 85 -9.14 8.75 9.94
CA ILE A 85 -8.90 7.33 10.06
C ILE A 85 -7.74 7.16 11.02
N GLU A 86 -7.98 6.41 12.06
CA GLU A 86 -6.96 6.22 13.05
C GLU A 86 -5.72 5.59 12.45
N GLU A 87 -4.64 6.31 12.50
CA GLU A 87 -3.37 5.80 12.05
C GLU A 87 -2.73 5.06 13.20
N LYS A 88 -2.47 3.79 13.01
CA LYS A 88 -1.88 2.99 14.06
C LYS A 88 -0.41 3.24 14.08
N ARG A 89 -0.02 4.09 15.00
CA ARG A 89 1.37 4.42 15.16
C ARG A 89 1.92 3.70 16.35
N TYR A 90 3.04 3.13 16.16
CA TYR A 90 3.67 2.38 17.22
C TYR A 90 4.89 3.13 17.68
N GLY A 91 5.04 3.20 18.98
CA GLY A 91 6.08 4.02 19.56
C GLY A 91 7.48 3.57 19.23
N ASN A 92 7.63 2.37 18.75
CA ASN A 92 8.95 1.92 18.38
C ASN A 92 8.90 1.07 17.15
N VAL A 93 10.06 0.83 16.63
CA VAL A 93 10.24 0.18 15.35
C VAL A 93 9.75 -1.26 15.33
N ILE A 94 9.78 -1.88 16.47
CA ILE A 94 9.47 -3.30 16.56
C ILE A 94 8.06 -3.59 16.13
N GLU A 95 7.17 -2.64 16.31
CA GLU A 95 5.75 -2.89 16.04
C GLU A 95 5.28 -2.39 14.71
N ARG A 96 6.21 -2.11 13.82
CA ARG A 96 5.82 -1.68 12.49
C ARG A 96 4.97 -2.68 11.76
N ASP A 97 5.18 -3.96 12.06
CA ASP A 97 4.45 -5.01 11.36
C ASP A 97 2.95 -4.86 11.53
N ASP A 98 2.55 -4.25 12.62
CA ASP A 98 1.13 -4.09 12.90
C ASP A 98 0.61 -2.74 12.49
N ASN A 99 1.41 -1.96 11.81
CA ASN A 99 1.00 -0.62 11.43
C ASN A 99 0.16 -0.69 10.17
N VAL A 100 -1.06 -1.12 10.34
CA VAL A 100 -1.98 -1.33 9.24
C VAL A 100 -3.06 -0.27 9.29
N ILE A 101 -3.31 0.36 8.16
CA ILE A 101 -4.38 1.33 8.03
C ILE A 101 -5.46 0.71 7.17
N SER A 102 -6.63 0.56 7.74
CA SER A 102 -7.76 0.00 7.02
C SER A 102 -8.61 1.13 6.49
N ILE A 103 -8.88 1.10 5.21
CA ILE A 103 -9.66 2.14 4.57
C ILE A 103 -10.87 1.50 3.94
N ASP A 104 -12.04 1.99 4.34
CA ASP A 104 -13.29 1.54 3.75
C ASP A 104 -13.75 2.63 2.80
N PHE A 105 -13.79 2.31 1.53
CA PHE A 105 -14.17 3.31 0.54
C PHE A 105 -15.67 3.44 0.38
N GLY A 106 -16.42 2.91 1.30
CA GLY A 106 -17.81 3.28 1.43
C GLY A 106 -18.74 2.76 0.35
N THR A 107 -18.44 1.68 -0.18
CA THR A 107 -19.37 1.11 -1.15
C THR A 107 -20.51 0.39 -0.49
#